data_ea2eb6e55c5cbdd62224295f7e386da1
#
_entry.id   ea2eb6e55c5cbdd62224295f7e386da1
#
_cell.length_a   1.000
_cell.length_b   1.000
_cell.length_c   1.000
_cell.angle_alpha   90.00
_cell.angle_beta   90.00
_cell.angle_gamma   90.00
#
_symmetry.space_group_name_H-M   'P 1'
#
loop_
_entity.id
_entity.type
_entity.pdbx_description
1 polymer ?
#
loop_
_entity_poly.entity_id
_entity_poly.type
_entity_poly.pdbx_seq_one_letter_code
_entity_poly.pdbx_strand_id
1 'polypeptide(L)'
;LKRACAAAVVAAALSTLALAQKPAASAANPGYAQRFASVCAACHGANGRSELPLTPALSGQHSFYAITQLFLFREGRRGHEGMTAIAKTMNDADLRGFSEFIATLPVVPAPAPATPPDAARMANGQALAQQHKCFACHGADLSGGQQVPRLAQQREDYLQLTLQEFKSGKRPGYTMAMGEAVSRVTPEELDTLAYFIARFAPQAQKK
;
A
#
# COMPACT_ATOMS: atom_id res chain seq x y z
N LEU A 1 -69.77 -26.47 -37.99
CA LEU A 1 -68.49 -25.71 -38.07
C LEU A 1 -68.23 -25.01 -36.78
N LYS A 2 -67.30 -25.55 -35.94
CA LYS A 2 -66.85 -24.92 -34.70
C LYS A 2 -65.44 -24.38 -34.92
N ARG A 3 -65.27 -23.05 -34.83
CA ARG A 3 -63.96 -22.39 -34.86
C ARG A 3 -63.41 -22.30 -33.44
N ALA A 4 -62.29 -22.93 -33.16
CA ALA A 4 -61.56 -22.80 -31.91
C ALA A 4 -60.60 -21.61 -32.04
N CYS A 5 -60.75 -20.62 -31.15
CA CYS A 5 -59.79 -19.53 -30.96
C CYS A 5 -58.69 -20.00 -30.00
N ALA A 6 -57.45 -20.11 -30.52
CA ALA A 6 -56.29 -20.35 -29.69
C ALA A 6 -55.76 -18.98 -29.15
N ALA A 7 -55.80 -18.80 -27.86
CA ALA A 7 -55.21 -17.64 -27.17
C ALA A 7 -53.73 -17.93 -26.90
N ALA A 8 -52.84 -17.17 -27.53
CA ALA A 8 -51.40 -17.22 -27.26
C ALA A 8 -51.09 -16.40 -25.99
N VAL A 9 -50.60 -17.05 -24.96
CA VAL A 9 -50.09 -16.41 -23.72
C VAL A 9 -48.64 -16.05 -23.96
N VAL A 10 -48.35 -14.76 -24.11
CA VAL A 10 -46.99 -14.24 -24.14
C VAL A 10 -46.47 -14.10 -22.73
N ALA A 11 -45.58 -14.99 -22.32
CA ALA A 11 -44.88 -14.88 -21.06
C ALA A 11 -43.71 -13.85 -21.19
N ALA A 12 -43.88 -12.67 -20.63
CA ALA A 12 -42.80 -11.68 -20.51
C ALA A 12 -41.81 -12.10 -19.41
N ALA A 13 -40.62 -12.55 -19.82
CA ALA A 13 -39.52 -12.81 -18.91
C ALA A 13 -38.92 -11.48 -18.44
N LEU A 14 -39.22 -11.10 -17.23
CA LEU A 14 -38.55 -9.99 -16.53
C LEU A 14 -37.15 -10.44 -16.13
N SER A 15 -36.15 -10.07 -16.92
CA SER A 15 -34.74 -10.21 -16.56
C SER A 15 -34.39 -9.17 -15.50
N THR A 16 -34.33 -9.60 -14.23
CA THR A 16 -33.78 -8.77 -13.15
C THR A 16 -32.27 -8.64 -13.32
N LEU A 17 -31.80 -7.49 -13.78
CA LEU A 17 -30.38 -7.14 -13.69
C LEU A 17 -30.03 -7.04 -12.19
N ALA A 18 -29.32 -8.03 -11.69
CA ALA A 18 -28.66 -7.93 -10.40
C ALA A 18 -27.53 -6.90 -10.53
N LEU A 19 -27.76 -5.67 -10.06
CA LEU A 19 -26.73 -4.68 -9.84
C LEU A 19 -25.76 -5.26 -8.83
N ALA A 20 -24.55 -5.62 -9.27
CA ALA A 20 -23.45 -5.98 -8.39
C ALA A 20 -23.15 -4.79 -7.47
N GLN A 21 -23.64 -4.84 -6.25
CA GLN A 21 -23.32 -3.86 -5.23
C GLN A 21 -21.83 -3.96 -4.94
N LYS A 22 -21.10 -2.88 -5.26
CA LYS A 22 -19.73 -2.70 -4.78
C LYS A 22 -19.74 -2.89 -3.27
N PRO A 23 -18.92 -3.79 -2.69
CA PRO A 23 -18.90 -3.98 -1.25
C PRO A 23 -18.64 -2.63 -0.59
N ALA A 24 -19.55 -2.20 0.27
CA ALA A 24 -19.37 -1.02 1.10
C ALA A 24 -18.06 -1.21 1.87
N ALA A 25 -17.19 -0.17 1.87
CA ALA A 25 -16.01 -0.16 2.70
C ALA A 25 -16.44 -0.51 4.12
N SER A 26 -15.96 -1.64 4.64
CA SER A 26 -16.26 -2.08 6.00
C SER A 26 -15.88 -0.95 6.94
N ALA A 27 -16.82 -0.39 7.68
CA ALA A 27 -16.53 0.57 8.72
C ALA A 27 -15.55 -0.10 9.68
N ALA A 28 -14.31 0.45 9.76
CA ALA A 28 -13.27 -0.15 10.59
C ALA A 28 -13.82 -0.36 12.00
N ASN A 29 -13.70 -1.57 12.52
CA ASN A 29 -14.16 -1.91 13.87
C ASN A 29 -13.50 -0.92 14.86
N PRO A 30 -14.28 -0.12 15.63
CA PRO A 30 -13.74 0.91 16.53
C PRO A 30 -12.72 0.39 17.54
N GLY A 31 -12.77 -0.90 17.88
CA GLY A 31 -11.78 -1.56 18.73
C GLY A 31 -10.37 -1.55 18.14
N TYR A 32 -10.21 -1.59 16.82
CA TYR A 32 -8.88 -1.53 16.20
C TYR A 32 -8.31 -0.13 16.16
N ALA A 33 -9.12 0.93 16.11
CA ALA A 33 -8.66 2.30 16.26
C ALA A 33 -8.00 2.52 17.64
N GLN A 34 -8.66 2.07 18.71
CA GLN A 34 -8.12 2.17 20.06
C GLN A 34 -6.86 1.32 20.26
N ARG A 35 -6.86 0.09 19.75
CA ARG A 35 -5.70 -0.80 19.81
C ARG A 35 -4.53 -0.26 18.98
N PHE A 36 -4.77 0.33 17.82
CA PHE A 36 -3.74 1.01 17.04
C PHE A 36 -3.11 2.15 17.83
N ALA A 37 -3.93 2.97 18.48
CA ALA A 37 -3.45 4.08 19.31
C ALA A 37 -2.57 3.61 20.46
N SER A 38 -2.88 2.47 21.09
CA SER A 38 -2.11 1.95 22.23
C SER A 38 -0.88 1.12 21.85
N VAL A 39 -0.88 0.45 20.70
CA VAL A 39 0.17 -0.51 20.32
C VAL A 39 1.06 0.02 19.19
N CYS A 40 0.46 0.62 18.16
CA CYS A 40 1.17 0.96 16.92
C CYS A 40 1.62 2.44 16.89
N ALA A 41 0.79 3.33 17.46
CA ALA A 41 0.97 4.78 17.33
C ALA A 41 2.24 5.31 18.00
N ALA A 42 2.78 4.62 19.01
CA ALA A 42 4.03 5.00 19.66
C ALA A 42 5.21 5.12 18.67
N CYS A 43 5.21 4.26 17.63
CA CYS A 43 6.25 4.26 16.60
C CYS A 43 5.74 4.85 15.27
N HIS A 44 4.51 4.49 14.87
CA HIS A 44 3.96 4.88 13.57
C HIS A 44 3.16 6.19 13.58
N GLY A 45 2.98 6.83 14.76
CA GLY A 45 2.16 8.03 14.90
C GLY A 45 0.66 7.73 14.91
N ALA A 46 -0.12 8.57 15.59
CA ALA A 46 -1.56 8.38 15.78
C ALA A 46 -2.36 8.36 14.46
N ASN A 47 -1.88 9.06 13.44
CA ASN A 47 -2.44 9.13 12.09
C ASN A 47 -1.65 8.29 11.07
N GLY A 48 -0.75 7.43 11.53
CA GLY A 48 0.12 6.64 10.68
C GLY A 48 1.30 7.40 10.06
N ARG A 49 1.55 8.67 10.46
CA ARG A 49 2.72 9.45 10.05
C ARG A 49 3.82 9.28 11.08
N SER A 50 4.81 8.43 10.79
CA SER A 50 5.92 8.21 11.71
C SER A 50 6.91 9.38 11.70
N GLU A 51 7.28 9.84 12.90
CA GLU A 51 8.39 10.80 13.11
C GLU A 51 9.73 10.07 13.41
N LEU A 52 9.68 8.76 13.69
CA LEU A 52 10.86 7.98 14.05
C LEU A 52 11.67 7.57 12.81
N PRO A 53 13.00 7.69 12.84
CA PRO A 53 13.86 7.19 11.77
C PRO A 53 13.59 5.71 11.44
N LEU A 54 13.71 5.36 10.17
CA LEU A 54 13.53 4.00 9.63
C LEU A 54 12.14 3.37 9.88
N THR A 55 11.22 4.10 10.52
CA THR A 55 9.87 3.62 10.78
C THR A 55 8.92 4.15 9.70
N PRO A 56 8.27 3.29 8.91
CA PRO A 56 7.47 3.73 7.76
C PRO A 56 6.20 4.47 8.18
N ALA A 57 5.79 5.44 7.37
CA ALA A 57 4.44 5.96 7.39
C ALA A 57 3.46 4.87 6.92
N LEU A 58 2.36 4.68 7.67
CA LEU A 58 1.29 3.72 7.37
C LEU A 58 0.06 4.40 6.77
N SER A 59 -0.01 5.73 6.84
CA SER A 59 -1.16 6.52 6.36
C SER A 59 -1.45 6.27 4.88
N GLY A 60 -2.71 5.96 4.56
CA GLY A 60 -3.16 5.68 3.20
C GLY A 60 -2.59 4.39 2.59
N GLN A 61 -2.04 3.48 3.40
CA GLN A 61 -1.53 2.21 2.90
C GLN A 61 -2.66 1.21 2.66
N HIS A 62 -2.50 0.36 1.66
CA HIS A 62 -3.52 -0.62 1.28
C HIS A 62 -3.62 -1.75 2.28
N SER A 63 -4.86 -2.16 2.63
CA SER A 63 -5.12 -3.23 3.61
C SER A 63 -4.46 -4.55 3.21
N PHE A 64 -4.51 -4.93 1.93
CA PHE A 64 -3.93 -6.18 1.47
C PHE A 64 -2.38 -6.18 1.55
N TYR A 65 -1.75 -5.03 1.31
CA TYR A 65 -0.31 -4.89 1.57
C TYR A 65 -0.02 -4.93 3.07
N ALA A 66 -0.78 -4.21 3.89
CA ALA A 66 -0.57 -4.15 5.34
C ALA A 66 -0.72 -5.52 6.00
N ILE A 67 -1.78 -6.28 5.68
CA ILE A 67 -1.97 -7.65 6.23
C ILE A 67 -0.84 -8.57 5.85
N THR A 68 -0.35 -8.49 4.60
CA THR A 68 0.79 -9.27 4.13
C THR A 68 2.05 -8.95 4.94
N GLN A 69 2.33 -7.66 5.21
CA GLN A 69 3.50 -7.28 6.00
C GLN A 69 3.40 -7.75 7.45
N LEU A 70 2.24 -7.59 8.09
CA LEU A 70 1.99 -8.09 9.45
C LEU A 70 2.15 -9.62 9.52
N PHE A 71 1.62 -10.35 8.54
CA PHE A 71 1.81 -11.79 8.43
C PHE A 71 3.30 -12.17 8.28
N LEU A 72 4.04 -11.51 7.41
CA LEU A 72 5.47 -11.80 7.21
C LEU A 72 6.29 -11.54 8.49
N PHE A 73 5.95 -10.52 9.26
CA PHE A 73 6.57 -10.28 10.57
C PHE A 73 6.19 -11.36 11.58
N ARG A 74 4.91 -11.74 11.66
CA ARG A 74 4.43 -12.78 12.57
C ARG A 74 5.14 -14.11 12.34
N GLU A 75 5.28 -14.49 11.08
CA GLU A 75 5.96 -15.75 10.70
C GLU A 75 7.50 -15.64 10.69
N GLY A 76 8.06 -14.49 11.11
CA GLY A 76 9.50 -14.26 11.12
C GLY A 76 10.16 -14.25 9.74
N ARG A 77 9.37 -14.15 8.67
CA ARG A 77 9.84 -14.13 7.28
C ARG A 77 10.34 -12.76 6.85
N ARG A 78 9.96 -11.71 7.55
CA ARG A 78 10.48 -10.36 7.39
C ARG A 78 11.20 -9.94 8.67
N GLY A 79 12.51 -9.67 8.56
CA GLY A 79 13.35 -9.32 9.70
C GLY A 79 13.05 -7.92 10.22
N HIS A 80 12.61 -7.80 11.48
CA HIS A 80 12.56 -6.57 12.27
C HIS A 80 12.12 -6.93 13.69
N GLU A 81 13.01 -6.85 14.65
CA GLU A 81 12.77 -7.36 16.01
C GLU A 81 11.49 -6.80 16.64
N GLY A 82 11.33 -5.47 16.69
CA GLY A 82 10.16 -4.83 17.29
C GLY A 82 8.85 -5.21 16.61
N MET A 83 8.81 -5.19 15.27
CA MET A 83 7.60 -5.58 14.53
C MET A 83 7.30 -7.07 14.65
N THR A 84 8.31 -7.91 14.68
CA THR A 84 8.15 -9.36 14.89
C THR A 84 7.59 -9.64 16.29
N ALA A 85 8.10 -8.99 17.34
CA ALA A 85 7.59 -9.14 18.70
C ALA A 85 6.10 -8.75 18.79
N ILE A 86 5.70 -7.62 18.19
CA ILE A 86 4.31 -7.17 18.16
C ILE A 86 3.45 -8.14 17.33
N ALA A 87 3.88 -8.49 16.12
CA ALA A 87 3.08 -9.30 15.21
C ALA A 87 2.87 -10.74 15.72
N LYS A 88 3.81 -11.32 16.43
CA LYS A 88 3.68 -12.65 17.06
C LYS A 88 2.53 -12.74 18.07
N THR A 89 2.08 -11.62 18.62
CA THR A 89 0.92 -11.59 19.54
C THR A 89 -0.43 -11.54 18.79
N MET A 90 -0.43 -11.38 17.47
CA MET A 90 -1.62 -11.19 16.66
C MET A 90 -2.18 -12.52 16.15
N ASN A 91 -3.48 -12.72 16.27
CA ASN A 91 -4.21 -13.76 15.55
C ASN A 91 -4.65 -13.27 14.15
N ASP A 92 -5.30 -14.13 13.35
CA ASP A 92 -5.73 -13.77 11.99
C ASP A 92 -6.79 -12.66 11.96
N ALA A 93 -7.65 -12.57 12.98
CA ALA A 93 -8.60 -11.47 13.08
C ALA A 93 -7.90 -10.13 13.36
N ASP A 94 -6.83 -10.16 14.15
CA ASP A 94 -6.00 -8.99 14.41
C ASP A 94 -5.27 -8.52 13.16
N LEU A 95 -4.68 -9.44 12.38
CA LEU A 95 -4.04 -9.08 11.11
C LEU A 95 -5.03 -8.38 10.17
N ARG A 96 -6.25 -8.91 10.04
CA ARG A 96 -7.31 -8.28 9.22
C ARG A 96 -7.73 -6.94 9.79
N GLY A 97 -8.09 -6.87 11.05
CA GLY A 97 -8.63 -5.67 11.67
C GLY A 97 -7.63 -4.51 11.68
N PHE A 98 -6.37 -4.75 11.98
CA PHE A 98 -5.33 -3.71 11.89
C PHE A 98 -5.09 -3.26 10.45
N SER A 99 -5.05 -4.19 9.48
CA SER A 99 -4.83 -3.83 8.09
C SER A 99 -5.99 -3.02 7.50
N GLU A 100 -7.23 -3.37 7.83
CA GLU A 100 -8.42 -2.61 7.46
C GLU A 100 -8.41 -1.22 8.10
N PHE A 101 -8.07 -1.11 9.39
CA PHE A 101 -7.94 0.16 10.05
C PHE A 101 -6.85 1.05 9.42
N ILE A 102 -5.66 0.51 9.14
CA ILE A 102 -4.58 1.25 8.45
C ILE A 102 -5.07 1.82 7.12
N ALA A 103 -5.85 1.08 6.36
CA ALA A 103 -6.40 1.55 5.09
C ALA A 103 -7.43 2.69 5.23
N THR A 104 -7.98 2.92 6.43
CA THR A 104 -8.87 4.06 6.69
C THR A 104 -8.13 5.33 7.10
N LEU A 105 -6.84 5.22 7.46
CA LEU A 105 -6.04 6.38 7.82
C LEU A 105 -5.90 7.32 6.62
N PRO A 106 -6.11 8.62 6.80
CA PRO A 106 -5.96 9.59 5.71
C PRO A 106 -4.51 9.60 5.21
N VAL A 107 -4.34 9.85 3.92
CA VAL A 107 -3.01 10.02 3.35
C VAL A 107 -2.35 11.27 3.96
N VAL A 108 -1.34 11.06 4.76
CA VAL A 108 -0.52 12.13 5.34
C VAL A 108 0.93 11.89 4.90
N PRO A 109 1.60 12.88 4.30
CA PRO A 109 3.00 12.75 3.94
C PRO A 109 3.87 12.44 5.17
N ALA A 110 4.91 11.63 4.99
CA ALA A 110 5.98 11.51 5.97
C ALA A 110 6.59 12.89 6.25
N PRO A 111 7.31 13.09 7.38
CA PRO A 111 8.00 14.33 7.65
C PRO A 111 8.85 14.75 6.45
N ALA A 112 8.67 16.00 6.00
CA ALA A 112 9.45 16.52 4.89
C ALA A 112 10.93 16.52 5.26
N PRO A 113 11.82 16.12 4.33
CA PRO A 113 13.26 16.28 4.52
C PRO A 113 13.60 17.75 4.82
N ALA A 114 14.63 17.96 5.65
CA ALA A 114 15.04 19.30 6.10
C ALA A 114 15.53 20.22 4.95
N THR A 115 15.96 19.63 3.83
CA THR A 115 16.47 20.37 2.67
C THR A 115 15.43 20.42 1.54
N PRO A 116 15.29 21.59 0.86
CA PRO A 116 14.47 21.67 -0.34
C PRO A 116 14.89 20.64 -1.41
N PRO A 117 13.96 20.20 -2.27
CA PRO A 117 14.29 19.27 -3.34
C PRO A 117 15.32 19.86 -4.32
N ASP A 118 16.39 19.13 -4.60
CA ASP A 118 17.29 19.41 -5.71
C ASP A 118 16.62 19.01 -7.04
N ALA A 119 16.46 19.97 -7.94
CA ALA A 119 15.71 19.78 -9.18
C ALA A 119 16.39 18.76 -10.11
N ALA A 120 17.71 18.74 -10.18
CA ALA A 120 18.44 17.81 -11.05
C ALA A 120 18.34 16.38 -10.50
N ARG A 121 18.47 16.20 -9.18
CA ARG A 121 18.29 14.89 -8.53
C ARG A 121 16.87 14.38 -8.64
N MET A 122 15.86 15.26 -8.55
CA MET A 122 14.45 14.90 -8.77
C MET A 122 14.21 14.45 -10.21
N ALA A 123 14.72 15.18 -11.21
CA ALA A 123 14.60 14.80 -12.62
C ALA A 123 15.29 13.45 -12.90
N ASN A 124 16.48 13.23 -12.35
CA ASN A 124 17.20 11.97 -12.49
C ASN A 124 16.42 10.82 -11.82
N GLY A 125 15.89 11.01 -10.60
CA GLY A 125 15.08 10.02 -9.93
C GLY A 125 13.80 9.64 -10.68
N GLN A 126 13.15 10.62 -11.32
CA GLN A 126 12.01 10.36 -12.19
C GLN A 126 12.40 9.54 -13.43
N ALA A 127 13.53 9.87 -14.07
CA ALA A 127 14.05 9.12 -15.22
C ALA A 127 14.39 7.67 -14.83
N LEU A 128 15.04 7.46 -13.69
CA LEU A 128 15.35 6.14 -13.15
C LEU A 128 14.06 5.34 -12.84
N ALA A 129 13.04 5.97 -12.24
CA ALA A 129 11.76 5.33 -11.95
C ALA A 129 11.03 4.89 -13.24
N GLN A 130 11.17 5.64 -14.34
CA GLN A 130 10.67 5.26 -15.67
C GLN A 130 11.51 4.13 -16.27
N GLN A 131 12.83 4.24 -16.26
CA GLN A 131 13.78 3.26 -16.79
C GLN A 131 13.57 1.89 -16.16
N HIS A 132 13.43 1.84 -14.82
CA HIS A 132 13.23 0.61 -14.05
C HIS A 132 11.75 0.23 -13.90
N LYS A 133 10.84 0.91 -14.64
CA LYS A 133 9.40 0.59 -14.73
C LYS A 133 8.66 0.60 -13.38
N CYS A 134 9.10 1.41 -12.42
CA CYS A 134 8.48 1.48 -11.10
C CYS A 134 6.99 1.84 -11.18
N PHE A 135 6.65 2.78 -12.06
CA PHE A 135 5.28 3.24 -12.28
C PHE A 135 4.34 2.17 -12.86
N ALA A 136 4.88 1.12 -13.51
CA ALA A 136 4.05 0.05 -14.09
C ALA A 136 3.26 -0.73 -13.02
N CYS A 137 3.84 -0.89 -11.84
CA CYS A 137 3.18 -1.58 -10.71
C CYS A 137 2.67 -0.58 -9.67
N HIS A 138 3.50 0.45 -9.33
CA HIS A 138 3.15 1.39 -8.26
C HIS A 138 2.22 2.53 -8.70
N GLY A 139 1.83 2.59 -9.98
CA GLY A 139 0.97 3.63 -10.54
C GLY A 139 1.74 4.92 -10.87
N ALA A 140 1.18 5.72 -11.78
CA ALA A 140 1.79 6.99 -12.22
C ALA A 140 1.94 8.02 -11.08
N ASP A 141 1.10 7.92 -10.06
CA ASP A 141 1.09 8.74 -8.85
C ASP A 141 1.76 8.07 -7.64
N LEU A 142 2.38 6.90 -7.84
CA LEU A 142 3.00 6.07 -6.81
C LEU A 142 2.04 5.73 -5.65
N SER A 143 0.73 5.70 -5.91
CA SER A 143 -0.28 5.32 -4.92
C SER A 143 -0.37 3.82 -4.69
N GLY A 144 0.12 3.01 -5.61
CA GLY A 144 0.03 1.55 -5.55
C GLY A 144 -1.39 1.03 -5.76
N GLY A 145 -1.69 -0.14 -5.19
CA GLY A 145 -3.02 -0.76 -5.21
C GLY A 145 -2.96 -2.19 -4.70
N GLN A 146 -3.95 -2.62 -3.94
CA GLN A 146 -4.03 -3.96 -3.37
C GLN A 146 -2.73 -4.38 -2.62
N GLN A 147 -1.98 -5.36 -3.16
CA GLN A 147 -0.71 -5.81 -2.58
C GLN A 147 0.51 -4.94 -2.94
N VAL A 148 0.35 -4.04 -3.90
CA VAL A 148 1.41 -3.11 -4.29
C VAL A 148 1.33 -1.87 -3.40
N PRO A 149 2.37 -1.56 -2.61
CA PRO A 149 2.29 -0.49 -1.64
C PRO A 149 2.24 0.90 -2.27
N ARG A 150 1.54 1.81 -1.58
CA ARG A 150 1.72 3.23 -1.76
C ARG A 150 3.16 3.62 -1.40
N LEU A 151 3.83 4.35 -2.27
CA LEU A 151 5.21 4.80 -2.09
C LEU A 151 5.33 6.33 -1.95
N ALA A 152 4.47 7.09 -2.64
CA ALA A 152 4.55 8.54 -2.68
C ALA A 152 4.64 9.14 -1.27
N GLN A 153 5.65 9.99 -1.06
CA GLN A 153 5.89 10.71 0.19
C GLN A 153 6.15 9.79 1.40
N GLN A 154 6.67 8.57 1.17
CA GLN A 154 7.18 7.72 2.23
C GLN A 154 8.54 8.27 2.71
N ARG A 155 8.96 7.93 3.93
CA ARG A 155 10.26 8.32 4.50
C ARG A 155 11.42 7.88 3.62
N GLU A 156 12.34 8.80 3.34
CA GLU A 156 13.52 8.54 2.50
C GLU A 156 14.42 7.45 3.10
N ASP A 157 14.73 7.55 4.39
CA ASP A 157 15.57 6.59 5.11
C ASP A 157 14.99 5.16 5.09
N TYR A 158 13.68 5.04 5.25
CA TYR A 158 12.98 3.77 5.15
C TYR A 158 12.97 3.22 3.70
N LEU A 159 12.79 4.08 2.70
CA LEU A 159 12.85 3.69 1.30
C LEU A 159 14.25 3.18 0.92
N GLN A 160 15.32 3.88 1.33
CA GLN A 160 16.70 3.46 1.12
C GLN A 160 16.95 2.07 1.70
N LEU A 161 16.64 1.88 2.99
CA LEU A 161 16.76 0.58 3.64
C LEU A 161 16.00 -0.51 2.88
N THR A 162 14.73 -0.25 2.57
CA THR A 162 13.84 -1.23 1.93
C THR A 162 14.32 -1.64 0.54
N LEU A 163 14.74 -0.69 -0.28
CA LEU A 163 15.26 -0.96 -1.62
C LEU A 163 16.55 -1.79 -1.56
N GLN A 164 17.45 -1.48 -0.63
CA GLN A 164 18.67 -2.26 -0.38
C GLN A 164 18.36 -3.67 0.11
N GLU A 165 17.39 -3.83 1.00
CA GLU A 165 16.94 -5.13 1.49
C GLU A 165 16.35 -6.00 0.36
N PHE A 166 15.56 -5.42 -0.55
CA PHE A 166 15.07 -6.14 -1.73
C PHE A 166 16.22 -6.55 -2.65
N LYS A 167 17.15 -5.65 -2.93
CA LYS A 167 18.32 -5.91 -3.79
C LYS A 167 19.21 -7.03 -3.21
N SER A 168 19.42 -7.03 -1.90
CA SER A 168 20.24 -8.04 -1.22
C SER A 168 19.52 -9.34 -0.91
N GLY A 169 18.21 -9.44 -1.17
CA GLY A 169 17.39 -10.60 -0.82
C GLY A 169 17.06 -10.72 0.67
N LYS A 170 17.45 -9.76 1.50
CA LYS A 170 17.13 -9.76 2.95
C LYS A 170 15.63 -9.55 3.23
N ARG A 171 14.92 -8.90 2.30
CA ARG A 171 13.48 -8.67 2.43
C ARG A 171 12.73 -9.54 1.43
N PRO A 172 12.03 -10.58 1.89
CA PRO A 172 11.13 -11.32 1.02
C PRO A 172 9.93 -10.43 0.68
N GLY A 173 9.58 -10.34 -0.60
CA GLY A 173 8.32 -9.78 -1.04
C GLY A 173 7.18 -10.79 -0.94
N TYR A 174 5.97 -10.37 -1.26
CA TYR A 174 4.85 -11.27 -1.55
C TYR A 174 5.15 -12.12 -2.79
N THR A 175 5.88 -11.52 -3.74
CA THR A 175 6.41 -12.16 -4.95
C THR A 175 7.87 -11.77 -5.13
N MET A 176 8.58 -12.41 -6.06
CA MET A 176 9.96 -12.06 -6.43
C MET A 176 10.08 -10.72 -7.16
N ALA A 177 8.94 -10.12 -7.58
CA ALA A 177 8.90 -8.99 -8.49
C ALA A 177 9.75 -7.78 -8.06
N MET A 178 9.72 -7.40 -6.76
CA MET A 178 10.55 -6.28 -6.28
C MET A 178 12.05 -6.60 -6.29
N GLY A 179 12.45 -7.81 -5.89
CA GLY A 179 13.85 -8.25 -5.96
C GLY A 179 14.36 -8.23 -7.41
N GLU A 180 13.56 -8.73 -8.35
CA GLU A 180 13.88 -8.72 -9.78
C GLU A 180 13.96 -7.28 -10.33
N ALA A 181 13.00 -6.40 -9.98
CA ALA A 181 12.96 -5.02 -10.43
C ALA A 181 14.20 -4.23 -10.02
N VAL A 182 14.74 -4.46 -8.81
CA VAL A 182 15.91 -3.74 -8.30
C VAL A 182 17.23 -4.50 -8.51
N SER A 183 17.21 -5.69 -9.09
CA SER A 183 18.41 -6.54 -9.22
C SER A 183 19.56 -5.85 -9.95
N ARG A 184 19.26 -5.06 -10.99
CA ARG A 184 20.23 -4.35 -11.83
C ARG A 184 20.40 -2.87 -11.46
N VAL A 185 19.66 -2.36 -10.48
CA VAL A 185 19.76 -0.96 -10.02
C VAL A 185 21.01 -0.82 -9.15
N THR A 186 21.86 0.19 -9.41
CA THR A 186 23.06 0.41 -8.59
C THR A 186 22.71 0.98 -7.21
N PRO A 187 23.59 0.90 -6.21
CA PRO A 187 23.35 1.54 -4.91
C PRO A 187 23.06 3.04 -5.00
N GLU A 188 23.75 3.77 -5.87
CA GLU A 188 23.59 5.21 -6.10
C GLU A 188 22.25 5.52 -6.76
N GLU A 189 21.79 4.65 -7.67
CA GLU A 189 20.46 4.76 -8.27
C GLU A 189 19.37 4.47 -7.24
N LEU A 190 19.55 3.48 -6.34
CA LEU A 190 18.61 3.22 -5.24
C LEU A 190 18.45 4.42 -4.32
N ASP A 191 19.56 5.10 -3.98
CA ASP A 191 19.52 6.32 -3.16
C ASP A 191 18.80 7.47 -3.89
N THR A 192 19.01 7.59 -5.19
CA THR A 192 18.35 8.60 -6.01
C THR A 192 16.85 8.30 -6.16
N LEU A 193 16.46 7.03 -6.32
CA LEU A 193 15.07 6.61 -6.34
C LEU A 193 14.38 6.87 -4.99
N ALA A 194 15.03 6.54 -3.87
CA ALA A 194 14.49 6.81 -2.53
C ALA A 194 14.27 8.32 -2.31
N TYR A 195 15.26 9.13 -2.71
CA TYR A 195 15.18 10.60 -2.67
C TYR A 195 13.98 11.13 -3.45
N PHE A 196 13.82 10.69 -4.70
CA PHE A 196 12.73 11.09 -5.58
C PHE A 196 11.36 10.68 -5.01
N ILE A 197 11.21 9.42 -4.63
CA ILE A 197 9.93 8.86 -4.14
C ILE A 197 9.49 9.56 -2.85
N ALA A 198 10.42 9.84 -1.94
CA ALA A 198 10.13 10.53 -0.69
C ALA A 198 9.59 11.97 -0.91
N ARG A 199 10.00 12.62 -1.98
CA ARG A 199 9.61 14.00 -2.34
C ARG A 199 8.55 14.06 -3.44
N PHE A 200 8.17 12.92 -3.99
CA PHE A 200 7.18 12.86 -5.05
C PHE A 200 5.82 13.33 -4.55
N ALA A 201 5.37 14.48 -5.03
CA ALA A 201 4.02 14.98 -4.79
C ALA A 201 3.13 14.59 -5.98
N PRO A 202 2.13 13.70 -5.80
CA PRO A 202 1.16 13.44 -6.86
C PRO A 202 0.51 14.75 -7.29
N GLN A 203 0.49 15.01 -8.59
CA GLN A 203 -0.27 16.15 -9.09
C GLN A 203 -1.73 15.97 -8.72
N ALA A 204 -2.36 17.00 -8.13
CA ALA A 204 -3.79 16.99 -7.88
C ALA A 204 -4.50 16.72 -9.22
N GLN A 205 -5.18 15.58 -9.33
CA GLN A 205 -5.98 15.30 -10.51
C GLN A 205 -7.03 16.41 -10.59
N LYS A 206 -6.91 17.27 -11.62
CA LYS A 206 -7.99 18.19 -11.98
C LYS A 206 -9.20 17.32 -12.34
N LYS A 207 -10.19 17.33 -11.43
CA LYS A 207 -11.50 16.71 -11.69
C LYS A 207 -12.23 17.48 -12.78
#